data_e659cc3f55518b580bce0c5a9ec11556
#
_entry.id   e659cc3f55518b580bce0c5a9ec11556
#
_cell.length_a   1.000
_cell.length_b   1.000
_cell.length_c   1.000
_cell.angle_alpha   90.00
_cell.angle_beta   90.00
_cell.angle_gamma   90.00
#
_symmetry.space_group_name_H-M   'P 1'
#
loop_
_entity.id
_entity.type
_entity.pdbx_description
1 polymer ?
#
loop_
_entity_poly.entity_id
_entity_poly.type
_entity_poly.pdbx_seq_one_letter_code
_entity_poly.pdbx_strand_id
1 'polypeptide(L)'
;MRRLTDRVRSAIHAIAQPRSRGRMMTVLGWIAAIAFVFYVALAATVYFAQRSLMYFPDTAHVTPADAGLPEANEVPLTAADGTQIHVWHVAPRDNKPVIIYFHGNGGSLPGRVDRFRRLIKDGIGLVGVEYRGYGGSGGTPTEQGLIADAQAAYAFATARYPVSQIVVWGESLGSGVAVALAAEKPVVRVILEAPFTSTEAVGARHYWYLPVRLLMKDQFRSDERIGKVTAPLMIMHGVLDRTVPYAMGEQIFELANRPKHIVRFLDGGHEDLDSHGALDAVARFLAGDLD
;
A
#
# COMPACT_ATOMS: atom_id res chain seq x y z
N MET A 1 -48.44 -57.73 43.89
CA MET A 1 -48.65 -56.65 42.96
C MET A 1 -47.55 -55.55 43.00
N ARG A 2 -46.93 -55.15 44.13
CA ARG A 2 -45.90 -54.08 44.20
C ARG A 2 -44.57 -54.40 43.51
N ARG A 3 -44.14 -55.63 43.41
CA ARG A 3 -42.85 -56.00 42.78
C ARG A 3 -42.85 -55.94 41.25
N LEU A 4 -43.98 -55.96 40.57
CA LEU A 4 -44.11 -55.88 39.12
C LEU A 4 -44.01 -54.41 38.65
N THR A 5 -44.55 -53.48 39.41
CA THR A 5 -44.58 -52.06 39.11
C THR A 5 -43.16 -51.42 39.23
N ASP A 6 -42.35 -51.93 40.18
CA ASP A 6 -40.97 -51.42 40.36
C ASP A 6 -40.02 -51.90 39.24
N ARG A 7 -40.20 -53.12 38.73
CA ARG A 7 -39.41 -53.60 37.57
C ARG A 7 -39.74 -52.87 36.24
N VAL A 8 -41.03 -52.53 36.06
CA VAL A 8 -41.46 -51.78 34.88
C VAL A 8 -40.98 -50.35 34.96
N ARG A 9 -40.97 -49.69 36.13
CA ARG A 9 -40.39 -48.34 36.31
C ARG A 9 -38.90 -48.32 36.10
N SER A 10 -38.15 -49.31 36.61
CA SER A 10 -36.68 -49.41 36.37
C SER A 10 -36.37 -49.66 34.89
N ALA A 11 -37.18 -50.45 34.18
CA ALA A 11 -37.00 -50.70 32.75
C ALA A 11 -37.28 -49.43 31.91
N ILE A 12 -38.28 -48.63 32.25
CA ILE A 12 -38.61 -47.38 31.58
C ILE A 12 -37.54 -46.33 31.86
N HIS A 13 -36.93 -46.23 33.05
CA HIS A 13 -35.82 -45.33 33.36
C HIS A 13 -34.51 -45.75 32.69
N ALA A 14 -34.27 -47.02 32.40
CA ALA A 14 -33.10 -47.52 31.69
C ALA A 14 -33.14 -47.25 30.17
N ILE A 15 -34.34 -47.03 29.58
CA ILE A 15 -34.50 -46.71 28.16
C ILE A 15 -34.33 -45.19 27.88
N ALA A 16 -34.47 -44.36 28.91
CA ALA A 16 -34.43 -42.89 28.81
C ALA A 16 -33.03 -42.30 29.07
N GLN A 17 -31.96 -43.02 28.83
CA GLN A 17 -30.61 -42.52 29.08
C GLN A 17 -29.77 -42.24 27.82
N PRO A 18 -28.85 -41.28 27.84
CA PRO A 18 -28.60 -40.26 26.85
C PRO A 18 -27.59 -40.70 25.78
N ARG A 19 -27.97 -41.69 24.96
CA ARG A 19 -27.22 -42.04 23.73
C ARG A 19 -27.20 -40.87 22.70
N SER A 20 -28.19 -39.95 22.82
CA SER A 20 -28.27 -38.75 21.93
C SER A 20 -27.21 -37.68 22.22
N ARG A 21 -26.90 -37.43 23.50
CA ARG A 21 -25.89 -36.39 23.87
C ARG A 21 -24.48 -36.75 23.39
N GLY A 22 -24.06 -38.01 23.56
CA GLY A 22 -22.75 -38.45 23.10
C GLY A 22 -22.60 -38.37 21.56
N ARG A 23 -23.62 -38.86 20.82
CA ARG A 23 -23.66 -38.75 19.35
C ARG A 23 -23.64 -37.29 18.86
N MET A 24 -24.44 -36.44 19.52
CA MET A 24 -24.48 -35.00 19.19
C MET A 24 -23.13 -34.34 19.44
N MET A 25 -22.45 -34.62 20.55
CA MET A 25 -21.10 -34.10 20.83
C MET A 25 -20.05 -34.58 19.80
N THR A 26 -20.14 -35.86 19.39
CA THR A 26 -19.26 -36.41 18.34
C THR A 26 -19.51 -35.70 16.99
N VAL A 27 -20.76 -35.51 16.60
CA VAL A 27 -21.13 -34.79 15.36
C VAL A 27 -20.63 -33.33 15.41
N LEU A 28 -20.85 -32.63 16.52
CA LEU A 28 -20.35 -31.26 16.72
C LEU A 28 -18.84 -31.21 16.67
N GLY A 29 -18.13 -32.20 17.26
CA GLY A 29 -16.68 -32.33 17.18
C GLY A 29 -16.20 -32.49 15.74
N TRP A 30 -16.86 -33.34 14.93
CA TRP A 30 -16.51 -33.48 13.51
C TRP A 30 -16.78 -32.21 12.69
N ILE A 31 -17.91 -31.52 12.94
CA ILE A 31 -18.21 -30.25 12.30
C ILE A 31 -17.13 -29.22 12.64
N ALA A 32 -16.74 -29.09 13.90
CA ALA A 32 -15.69 -28.18 14.33
C ALA A 32 -14.33 -28.53 13.69
N ALA A 33 -13.98 -29.82 13.63
CA ALA A 33 -12.74 -30.27 12.99
C ALA A 33 -12.73 -29.96 11.48
N ILE A 34 -13.82 -30.20 10.78
CA ILE A 34 -13.96 -29.88 9.36
C ILE A 34 -13.87 -28.36 9.16
N ALA A 35 -14.59 -27.56 9.94
CA ALA A 35 -14.54 -26.10 9.87
C ALA A 35 -13.11 -25.58 10.13
N PHE A 36 -12.40 -26.15 11.10
CA PHE A 36 -11.01 -25.81 11.38
C PHE A 36 -10.09 -26.14 10.20
N VAL A 37 -10.22 -27.32 9.58
CA VAL A 37 -9.43 -27.69 8.39
C VAL A 37 -9.70 -26.73 7.24
N PHE A 38 -10.97 -26.37 6.98
CA PHE A 38 -11.31 -25.39 5.97
C PHE A 38 -10.73 -24.01 6.27
N TYR A 39 -10.76 -23.56 7.52
CA TYR A 39 -10.17 -22.28 7.93
C TYR A 39 -8.64 -22.28 7.73
N VAL A 40 -7.95 -23.35 8.11
CA VAL A 40 -6.50 -23.47 7.89
C VAL A 40 -6.18 -23.51 6.40
N ALA A 41 -6.96 -24.23 5.59
CA ALA A 41 -6.79 -24.27 4.14
C ALA A 41 -7.00 -22.88 3.51
N LEU A 42 -8.04 -22.14 3.94
CA LEU A 42 -8.27 -20.75 3.51
C LEU A 42 -7.09 -19.85 3.89
N ALA A 43 -6.65 -19.89 5.15
CA ALA A 43 -5.51 -19.10 5.63
C ALA A 43 -4.23 -19.43 4.85
N ALA A 44 -3.96 -20.71 4.57
CA ALA A 44 -2.84 -21.14 3.75
C ALA A 44 -2.96 -20.63 2.31
N THR A 45 -4.13 -20.74 1.69
CA THR A 45 -4.38 -20.22 0.33
C THR A 45 -4.09 -18.71 0.26
N VAL A 46 -4.62 -17.93 1.20
CA VAL A 46 -4.38 -16.48 1.26
C VAL A 46 -2.90 -16.19 1.53
N TYR A 47 -2.24 -16.96 2.40
CA TYR A 47 -0.80 -16.80 2.65
C TYR A 47 0.06 -16.95 1.40
N PHE A 48 -0.24 -17.92 0.54
CA PHE A 48 0.50 -18.10 -0.72
C PHE A 48 0.08 -17.11 -1.81
N ALA A 49 -1.19 -16.73 -1.84
CA ALA A 49 -1.75 -15.81 -2.84
C ALA A 49 -1.66 -14.32 -2.45
N GLN A 50 -1.17 -13.96 -1.24
CA GLN A 50 -1.29 -12.59 -0.70
C GLN A 50 -0.70 -11.51 -1.61
N ARG A 51 0.40 -11.81 -2.35
CA ARG A 51 0.99 -10.85 -3.28
C ARG A 51 0.10 -10.58 -4.49
N SER A 52 -0.58 -11.59 -5.01
CA SER A 52 -1.58 -11.41 -6.07
C SER A 52 -2.84 -10.69 -5.59
N LEU A 53 -3.10 -10.67 -4.27
CA LEU A 53 -4.20 -9.92 -3.65
C LEU A 53 -3.79 -8.50 -3.26
N MET A 54 -2.50 -8.18 -3.28
CA MET A 54 -1.96 -6.89 -2.89
C MET A 54 -1.48 -6.06 -4.08
N TYR A 55 -0.83 -6.69 -5.05
CA TYR A 55 -0.26 -6.03 -6.21
C TYR A 55 -1.08 -6.36 -7.45
N PHE A 56 -1.55 -5.33 -8.15
CA PHE A 56 -2.38 -5.43 -9.36
C PHE A 56 -1.70 -4.75 -10.54
N PRO A 57 -0.53 -5.27 -10.99
CA PRO A 57 0.21 -4.63 -12.05
C PRO A 57 -0.53 -4.69 -13.38
N ASP A 58 -0.58 -3.57 -14.09
CA ASP A 58 -0.64 -3.61 -15.54
C ASP A 58 0.76 -3.93 -16.05
N THR A 59 0.92 -5.07 -16.69
CA THR A 59 2.23 -5.57 -17.16
C THR A 59 2.54 -5.12 -18.59
N ALA A 60 1.60 -4.47 -19.27
CA ALA A 60 1.81 -4.00 -20.62
C ALA A 60 2.89 -2.90 -20.63
N HIS A 61 3.91 -3.07 -21.48
CA HIS A 61 4.89 -2.02 -21.72
C HIS A 61 4.29 -0.97 -22.64
N VAL A 62 4.17 0.25 -22.13
CA VAL A 62 3.69 1.42 -22.86
C VAL A 62 4.76 2.52 -22.72
N THR A 63 5.26 3.00 -23.85
CA THR A 63 6.25 4.10 -23.81
C THR A 63 5.60 5.42 -23.37
N PRO A 64 6.35 6.37 -22.79
CA PRO A 64 5.81 7.69 -22.45
C PRO A 64 5.10 8.36 -23.63
N ALA A 65 5.66 8.27 -24.82
CA ALA A 65 5.08 8.88 -26.03
C ALA A 65 3.74 8.24 -26.40
N ASP A 66 3.64 6.90 -26.36
CA ASP A 66 2.39 6.18 -26.64
C ASP A 66 1.32 6.47 -25.58
N ALA A 67 1.73 6.69 -24.33
CA ALA A 67 0.84 7.12 -23.26
C ALA A 67 0.42 8.61 -23.38
N GLY A 68 1.02 9.35 -24.33
CA GLY A 68 0.74 10.76 -24.56
C GLY A 68 1.54 11.72 -23.67
N LEU A 69 2.73 11.32 -23.26
CA LEU A 69 3.72 12.14 -22.54
C LEU A 69 5.06 12.18 -23.31
N PRO A 70 5.09 12.71 -24.55
CA PRO A 70 6.29 12.67 -25.40
C PRO A 70 7.48 13.44 -24.84
N GLU A 71 7.27 14.31 -23.84
CA GLU A 71 8.34 15.06 -23.16
C GLU A 71 9.17 14.15 -22.22
N ALA A 72 8.64 13.00 -21.82
CA ALA A 72 9.34 12.07 -20.96
C ALA A 72 10.20 11.08 -21.77
N ASN A 73 11.40 10.83 -21.26
CA ASN A 73 12.25 9.75 -21.75
C ASN A 73 12.12 8.54 -20.85
N GLU A 74 11.91 7.38 -21.45
CA GLU A 74 12.00 6.13 -20.71
C GLU A 74 13.47 5.74 -20.50
N VAL A 75 13.84 5.42 -19.28
CA VAL A 75 15.20 5.05 -18.91
C VAL A 75 15.18 3.72 -18.16
N PRO A 76 15.89 2.70 -18.65
CA PRO A 76 16.04 1.46 -17.90
C PRO A 76 17.03 1.67 -16.74
N LEU A 77 16.67 1.16 -15.55
CA LEU A 77 17.54 1.15 -14.38
C LEU A 77 17.72 -0.30 -13.91
N THR A 78 18.84 -0.55 -13.24
CA THR A 78 19.12 -1.84 -12.61
C THR A 78 19.08 -1.66 -11.10
N ALA A 79 18.16 -2.33 -10.42
CA ALA A 79 18.11 -2.39 -8.97
C ALA A 79 19.30 -3.20 -8.42
N ALA A 80 19.59 -3.06 -7.13
CA ALA A 80 20.76 -3.68 -6.50
C ALA A 80 20.78 -5.23 -6.58
N ASP A 81 19.62 -5.85 -6.76
CA ASP A 81 19.45 -7.28 -6.94
C ASP A 81 19.51 -7.75 -8.41
N GLY A 82 19.84 -6.83 -9.33
CA GLY A 82 19.94 -7.10 -10.77
C GLY A 82 18.61 -6.98 -11.53
N THR A 83 17.49 -6.68 -10.86
CA THR A 83 16.20 -6.52 -11.52
C THR A 83 16.22 -5.26 -12.41
N GLN A 84 15.78 -5.40 -13.66
CA GLN A 84 15.62 -4.28 -14.59
C GLN A 84 14.23 -3.65 -14.38
N ILE A 85 14.21 -2.34 -14.20
CA ILE A 85 12.99 -1.53 -14.09
C ILE A 85 13.04 -0.36 -15.06
N HIS A 86 11.90 0.26 -15.31
CA HIS A 86 11.80 1.45 -16.14
C HIS A 86 11.47 2.68 -15.27
N VAL A 87 12.01 3.83 -15.63
CA VAL A 87 11.54 5.12 -15.11
C VAL A 87 11.21 6.04 -16.25
N TRP A 88 10.20 6.88 -16.07
CA TRP A 88 9.89 7.99 -16.96
C TRP A 88 10.53 9.25 -16.43
N HIS A 89 11.44 9.82 -17.18
CA HIS A 89 12.24 10.97 -16.77
C HIS A 89 11.94 12.20 -17.61
N VAL A 90 11.65 13.30 -16.90
CA VAL A 90 11.59 14.65 -17.48
C VAL A 90 12.51 15.55 -16.65
N ALA A 91 13.42 16.26 -17.33
CA ALA A 91 14.30 17.21 -16.66
C ALA A 91 13.51 18.42 -16.14
N PRO A 92 13.83 18.96 -14.96
CA PRO A 92 13.24 20.20 -14.47
C PRO A 92 13.67 21.41 -15.31
N ARG A 93 12.85 22.46 -15.29
CA ARG A 93 13.21 23.78 -15.84
C ARG A 93 13.44 24.78 -14.70
N ASP A 94 14.26 25.77 -14.94
CA ASP A 94 14.46 26.92 -14.05
C ASP A 94 14.78 26.55 -12.59
N ASN A 95 15.62 25.54 -12.38
CA ASN A 95 15.97 24.99 -11.06
C ASN A 95 14.76 24.53 -10.21
N LYS A 96 13.63 24.21 -10.84
CA LYS A 96 12.48 23.61 -10.17
C LYS A 96 12.84 22.23 -9.58
N PRO A 97 12.10 21.74 -8.60
CA PRO A 97 12.33 20.41 -8.03
C PRO A 97 12.11 19.29 -9.02
N VAL A 98 12.69 18.12 -8.71
CA VAL A 98 12.45 16.85 -9.39
C VAL A 98 11.67 15.95 -8.45
N ILE A 99 10.51 15.48 -8.87
CA ILE A 99 9.70 14.55 -8.12
C ILE A 99 10.05 13.12 -8.50
N ILE A 100 10.53 12.33 -7.54
CA ILE A 100 10.55 10.88 -7.65
C ILE A 100 9.16 10.39 -7.23
N TYR A 101 8.40 9.87 -8.19
CA TYR A 101 7.00 9.51 -8.00
C TYR A 101 6.82 7.99 -7.91
N PHE A 102 6.16 7.55 -6.85
CA PHE A 102 5.83 6.17 -6.53
C PHE A 102 4.30 5.99 -6.58
N HIS A 103 3.81 5.29 -7.62
CA HIS A 103 2.38 5.06 -7.81
C HIS A 103 1.78 4.04 -6.81
N GLY A 104 0.46 3.92 -6.81
CA GLY A 104 -0.30 2.97 -6.00
C GLY A 104 -0.13 1.52 -6.44
N ASN A 105 -0.86 0.61 -5.80
CA ASN A 105 -0.74 -0.84 -6.04
C ASN A 105 -1.36 -1.32 -7.35
N GLY A 106 -2.18 -0.52 -8.00
CA GLY A 106 -2.87 -0.86 -9.25
C GLY A 106 -2.42 -0.03 -10.45
N GLY A 107 -2.50 -0.64 -11.63
CA GLY A 107 -2.18 0.01 -12.92
C GLY A 107 -0.68 0.11 -13.17
N SER A 108 -0.27 1.22 -13.81
CA SER A 108 1.09 1.58 -14.20
C SER A 108 1.18 3.08 -14.47
N LEU A 109 2.34 3.62 -14.85
CA LEU A 109 2.56 5.06 -15.09
C LEU A 109 1.63 5.71 -16.12
N PRO A 110 1.19 5.03 -17.22
CA PRO A 110 0.21 5.59 -18.14
C PRO A 110 -1.06 6.15 -17.48
N GLY A 111 -1.52 5.54 -16.39
CA GLY A 111 -2.68 6.02 -15.63
C GLY A 111 -2.46 7.35 -14.90
N ARG A 112 -1.23 7.88 -14.87
CA ARG A 112 -0.85 9.12 -14.16
C ARG A 112 -0.45 10.26 -15.11
N VAL A 113 -0.58 10.06 -16.41
CA VAL A 113 -0.12 11.02 -17.45
C VAL A 113 -0.72 12.41 -17.28
N ASP A 114 -2.00 12.52 -16.96
CA ASP A 114 -2.65 13.84 -16.79
C ASP A 114 -2.07 14.63 -15.61
N ARG A 115 -1.76 13.94 -14.49
CA ARG A 115 -1.03 14.49 -13.34
C ARG A 115 0.37 14.94 -13.76
N PHE A 116 1.10 14.10 -14.47
CA PHE A 116 2.45 14.39 -14.92
C PHE A 116 2.52 15.58 -15.88
N ARG A 117 1.58 15.70 -16.82
CA ARG A 117 1.49 16.85 -17.71
C ARG A 117 1.34 18.18 -16.95
N ARG A 118 0.52 18.19 -15.89
CA ARG A 118 0.32 19.40 -15.08
C ARG A 118 1.62 19.79 -14.36
N LEU A 119 2.31 18.83 -13.73
CA LEU A 119 3.59 19.05 -13.06
C LEU A 119 4.66 19.56 -14.03
N ILE A 120 4.83 18.91 -15.18
CA ILE A 120 5.81 19.26 -16.21
C ILE A 120 5.52 20.65 -16.82
N LYS A 121 4.25 20.99 -17.01
CA LYS A 121 3.86 22.32 -17.49
C LYS A 121 4.42 23.42 -16.60
N ASP A 122 4.45 23.22 -15.30
CA ASP A 122 4.97 24.15 -14.29
C ASP A 122 6.51 24.09 -14.16
N GLY A 123 7.18 23.31 -14.99
CA GLY A 123 8.65 23.17 -15.02
C GLY A 123 9.20 22.16 -14.01
N ILE A 124 8.34 21.46 -13.28
CA ILE A 124 8.75 20.42 -12.31
C ILE A 124 9.31 19.23 -13.08
N GLY A 125 10.47 18.72 -12.66
CA GLY A 125 11.04 17.51 -13.20
C GLY A 125 10.35 16.26 -12.64
N LEU A 126 10.46 15.16 -13.35
CA LEU A 126 9.83 13.88 -13.02
C LEU A 126 10.82 12.73 -13.11
N VAL A 127 10.77 11.83 -12.15
CA VAL A 127 11.27 10.46 -12.22
C VAL A 127 10.10 9.56 -11.78
N GLY A 128 9.18 9.23 -12.70
CA GLY A 128 8.11 8.29 -12.46
C GLY A 128 8.66 6.87 -12.43
N VAL A 129 8.45 6.14 -11.36
CA VAL A 129 9.02 4.80 -11.16
C VAL A 129 8.00 3.74 -11.55
N GLU A 130 8.32 2.97 -12.58
CA GLU A 130 7.59 1.75 -12.93
C GLU A 130 8.20 0.59 -12.15
N TYR A 131 7.51 0.14 -11.12
CA TYR A 131 8.05 -0.92 -10.24
C TYR A 131 8.29 -2.23 -10.98
N ARG A 132 9.13 -3.08 -10.39
CA ARG A 132 9.26 -4.47 -10.83
C ARG A 132 7.91 -5.17 -10.99
N GLY A 133 7.73 -5.83 -12.14
CA GLY A 133 6.48 -6.50 -12.51
C GLY A 133 5.38 -5.59 -13.04
N TYR A 134 5.57 -4.28 -13.09
CA TYR A 134 4.64 -3.30 -13.67
C TYR A 134 5.22 -2.75 -14.99
N GLY A 135 4.34 -2.33 -15.93
CA GLY A 135 4.67 -1.55 -17.10
C GLY A 135 5.85 -2.06 -17.95
N GLY A 136 6.04 -3.37 -18.04
CA GLY A 136 7.18 -3.98 -18.75
C GLY A 136 8.45 -4.11 -17.93
N SER A 137 8.51 -3.61 -16.69
CA SER A 137 9.62 -3.86 -15.76
C SER A 137 9.73 -5.34 -15.40
N GLY A 138 10.96 -5.84 -15.22
CA GLY A 138 11.23 -7.22 -14.87
C GLY A 138 10.87 -7.59 -13.43
N GLY A 139 10.97 -8.87 -13.09
CA GLY A 139 10.80 -9.38 -11.71
C GLY A 139 9.34 -9.47 -11.25
N THR A 140 9.16 -9.58 -9.94
CA THR A 140 7.85 -9.65 -9.27
C THR A 140 7.81 -8.71 -8.07
N PRO A 141 6.69 -8.03 -7.80
CA PRO A 141 6.60 -7.06 -6.73
C PRO A 141 6.67 -7.71 -5.35
N THR A 142 7.46 -7.10 -4.49
CA THR A 142 7.61 -7.39 -3.06
C THR A 142 7.97 -6.11 -2.34
N GLU A 143 7.74 -5.99 -1.02
CA GLU A 143 8.16 -4.80 -0.27
C GLU A 143 9.65 -4.49 -0.46
N GLN A 144 10.50 -5.48 -0.23
CA GLN A 144 11.96 -5.30 -0.38
C GLN A 144 12.35 -4.93 -1.81
N GLY A 145 11.67 -5.53 -2.79
CA GLY A 145 11.88 -5.24 -4.19
C GLY A 145 11.51 -3.81 -4.55
N LEU A 146 10.32 -3.34 -4.16
CA LEU A 146 9.88 -1.97 -4.43
C LEU A 146 10.80 -0.93 -3.75
N ILE A 147 11.31 -1.24 -2.55
CA ILE A 147 12.29 -0.38 -1.89
C ILE A 147 13.62 -0.36 -2.66
N ALA A 148 14.08 -1.49 -3.19
CA ALA A 148 15.29 -1.54 -4.03
C ALA A 148 15.11 -0.76 -5.35
N ASP A 149 13.91 -0.82 -5.95
CA ASP A 149 13.56 -0.03 -7.14
C ASP A 149 13.58 1.48 -6.82
N ALA A 150 13.04 1.87 -5.68
CA ALA A 150 13.07 3.26 -5.20
C ALA A 150 14.51 3.76 -4.97
N GLN A 151 15.38 2.92 -4.41
CA GLN A 151 16.79 3.26 -4.22
C GLN A 151 17.53 3.44 -5.55
N ALA A 152 17.23 2.62 -6.57
CA ALA A 152 17.78 2.77 -7.92
C ALA A 152 17.32 4.08 -8.57
N ALA A 153 16.03 4.42 -8.44
CA ALA A 153 15.48 5.69 -8.93
C ALA A 153 16.08 6.89 -8.19
N TYR A 154 16.30 6.80 -6.88
CA TYR A 154 16.97 7.84 -6.10
C TYR A 154 18.43 8.02 -6.54
N ALA A 155 19.18 6.94 -6.75
CA ALA A 155 20.56 7.01 -7.26
C ALA A 155 20.61 7.64 -8.66
N PHE A 156 19.67 7.30 -9.54
CA PHE A 156 19.53 7.94 -10.86
C PHE A 156 19.27 9.43 -10.74
N ALA A 157 18.37 9.86 -9.86
CA ALA A 157 18.03 11.26 -9.66
C ALA A 157 19.21 12.06 -9.06
N THR A 158 19.86 11.54 -8.01
CA THR A 158 20.98 12.24 -7.33
C THR A 158 22.27 12.29 -8.15
N ALA A 159 22.44 11.41 -9.13
CA ALA A 159 23.52 11.51 -10.11
C ALA A 159 23.35 12.70 -11.09
N ARG A 160 22.15 13.30 -11.15
CA ARG A 160 21.79 14.38 -12.10
C ARG A 160 21.40 15.67 -11.42
N TYR A 161 20.88 15.61 -10.22
CA TYR A 161 20.28 16.73 -9.50
C TYR A 161 20.78 16.79 -8.06
N PRO A 162 21.02 17.98 -7.51
CA PRO A 162 21.36 18.11 -6.09
C PRO A 162 20.21 17.64 -5.20
N VAL A 163 20.53 17.10 -4.04
CA VAL A 163 19.53 16.63 -3.06
C VAL A 163 18.50 17.72 -2.68
N SER A 164 18.93 18.99 -2.71
CA SER A 164 18.06 20.15 -2.47
C SER A 164 16.93 20.34 -3.49
N GLN A 165 16.97 19.60 -4.60
CA GLN A 165 15.89 19.57 -5.60
C GLN A 165 15.07 18.28 -5.58
N ILE A 166 15.48 17.26 -4.81
CA ILE A 166 14.82 15.95 -4.82
C ILE A 166 13.61 15.95 -3.90
N VAL A 167 12.43 15.82 -4.46
CA VAL A 167 11.15 15.59 -3.77
C VAL A 167 10.74 14.15 -3.97
N VAL A 168 10.19 13.52 -2.94
CA VAL A 168 9.62 12.17 -3.04
C VAL A 168 8.12 12.26 -2.86
N TRP A 169 7.37 11.68 -3.79
CA TRP A 169 5.91 11.59 -3.71
C TRP A 169 5.45 10.15 -3.82
N GLY A 170 4.74 9.65 -2.81
CA GLY A 170 4.13 8.32 -2.80
C GLY A 170 2.61 8.37 -2.73
N GLU A 171 1.94 7.66 -3.64
CA GLU A 171 0.49 7.49 -3.72
C GLU A 171 0.11 6.12 -3.16
N SER A 172 -0.79 6.04 -2.17
CA SER A 172 -1.31 4.78 -1.61
C SER A 172 -0.17 3.82 -1.24
N LEU A 173 -0.04 2.65 -1.88
CA LEU A 173 1.10 1.74 -1.71
C LEU A 173 2.44 2.47 -1.82
N GLY A 174 2.56 3.36 -2.81
CA GLY A 174 3.77 4.17 -3.01
C GLY A 174 4.12 5.06 -1.82
N SER A 175 3.16 5.41 -0.96
CA SER A 175 3.45 6.15 0.28
C SER A 175 4.34 5.34 1.23
N GLY A 176 4.14 4.02 1.32
CA GLY A 176 5.01 3.14 2.09
C GLY A 176 6.42 3.05 1.51
N VAL A 177 6.54 3.05 0.17
CA VAL A 177 7.83 3.09 -0.54
C VAL A 177 8.54 4.43 -0.30
N ALA A 178 7.79 5.54 -0.42
CA ALA A 178 8.29 6.89 -0.19
C ALA A 178 8.82 7.09 1.24
N VAL A 179 8.07 6.63 2.24
CA VAL A 179 8.49 6.66 3.65
C VAL A 179 9.74 5.81 3.86
N ALA A 180 9.80 4.60 3.30
CA ALA A 180 10.98 3.74 3.44
C ALA A 180 12.22 4.39 2.85
N LEU A 181 12.10 5.00 1.67
CA LEU A 181 13.22 5.71 1.02
C LEU A 181 13.65 6.94 1.83
N ALA A 182 12.70 7.82 2.19
CA ALA A 182 12.99 9.07 2.88
C ALA A 182 13.48 8.89 4.34
N ALA A 183 13.20 7.74 4.95
CA ALA A 183 13.74 7.36 6.25
C ALA A 183 15.25 7.02 6.21
N GLU A 184 15.79 6.70 5.01
CA GLU A 184 17.18 6.29 4.82
C GLU A 184 18.01 7.29 3.98
N LYS A 185 17.34 8.06 3.12
CA LYS A 185 17.98 8.94 2.15
C LYS A 185 17.52 10.39 2.34
N PRO A 186 18.44 11.36 2.29
CA PRO A 186 18.08 12.77 2.37
C PRO A 186 17.30 13.21 1.13
N VAL A 187 16.21 13.94 1.36
CA VAL A 187 15.37 14.56 0.32
C VAL A 187 14.94 15.94 0.78
N VAL A 188 14.55 16.82 -0.14
CA VAL A 188 14.17 18.19 0.24
C VAL A 188 12.74 18.26 0.79
N ARG A 189 11.81 17.44 0.29
CA ARG A 189 10.42 17.37 0.73
C ARG A 189 9.86 15.97 0.49
N VAL A 190 8.83 15.62 1.26
CA VAL A 190 8.08 14.36 1.11
C VAL A 190 6.60 14.67 0.97
N ILE A 191 5.95 14.05 -0.01
CA ILE A 191 4.52 14.13 -0.25
C ILE A 191 3.94 12.72 -0.13
N LEU A 192 2.98 12.52 0.75
CA LEU A 192 2.27 11.27 0.94
C LEU A 192 0.79 11.44 0.63
N GLU A 193 0.30 10.73 -0.36
CA GLU A 193 -1.11 10.73 -0.76
C GLU A 193 -1.76 9.44 -0.28
N ALA A 194 -2.86 9.55 0.46
CA ALA A 194 -3.58 8.45 1.09
C ALA A 194 -2.66 7.46 1.83
N PRO A 195 -1.76 7.93 2.72
CA PRO A 195 -0.82 7.07 3.41
C PRO A 195 -1.50 6.18 4.44
N PHE A 196 -0.87 5.04 4.72
CA PHE A 196 -1.29 4.07 5.72
C PHE A 196 -0.19 3.84 6.77
N THR A 197 -0.59 3.33 7.94
CA THR A 197 0.35 2.95 9.01
C THR A 197 1.17 1.73 8.63
N SER A 198 0.49 0.70 8.10
CA SER A 198 1.09 -0.47 7.46
C SER A 198 0.08 -1.14 6.54
N THR A 199 0.54 -1.85 5.52
CA THR A 199 -0.35 -2.68 4.68
C THR A 199 -0.98 -3.81 5.49
N GLU A 200 -0.30 -4.27 6.54
CA GLU A 200 -0.83 -5.21 7.52
C GLU A 200 -2.07 -4.65 8.22
N ALA A 201 -2.04 -3.39 8.66
CA ALA A 201 -3.17 -2.75 9.32
C ALA A 201 -4.36 -2.55 8.35
N VAL A 202 -4.08 -2.18 7.10
CA VAL A 202 -5.10 -2.11 6.03
C VAL A 202 -5.70 -3.49 5.79
N GLY A 203 -4.86 -4.50 5.59
CA GLY A 203 -5.30 -5.88 5.37
C GLY A 203 -6.10 -6.46 6.53
N ALA A 204 -5.69 -6.22 7.78
CA ALA A 204 -6.41 -6.68 8.97
C ALA A 204 -7.81 -6.06 9.11
N ARG A 205 -8.02 -4.85 8.58
CA ARG A 205 -9.33 -4.22 8.54
C ARG A 205 -10.26 -4.88 7.52
N HIS A 206 -9.75 -5.21 6.34
CA HIS A 206 -10.54 -5.83 5.27
C HIS A 206 -10.76 -7.33 5.49
N TYR A 207 -9.78 -8.02 6.08
CA TYR A 207 -9.79 -9.47 6.31
C TYR A 207 -9.72 -9.79 7.80
N TRP A 208 -10.57 -9.14 8.61
CA TRP A 208 -10.60 -9.24 10.07
C TRP A 208 -10.75 -10.67 10.61
N TYR A 209 -11.25 -11.58 9.80
CA TYR A 209 -11.43 -13.01 10.12
C TYR A 209 -10.17 -13.85 9.85
N LEU A 210 -9.11 -13.27 9.30
CA LEU A 210 -7.81 -13.91 9.10
C LEU A 210 -6.76 -13.32 10.04
N PRO A 211 -5.76 -14.11 10.48
CA PRO A 211 -4.66 -13.60 11.29
C PRO A 211 -3.63 -12.83 10.45
N VAL A 212 -4.07 -11.76 9.76
CA VAL A 212 -3.26 -10.98 8.80
C VAL A 212 -1.94 -10.54 9.43
N ARG A 213 -1.97 -10.10 10.70
CA ARG A 213 -0.78 -9.65 11.43
C ARG A 213 0.34 -10.68 11.53
N LEU A 214 -0.02 -11.95 11.54
CA LEU A 214 0.96 -13.04 11.62
C LEU A 214 1.41 -13.53 10.24
N LEU A 215 0.57 -13.37 9.22
CA LEU A 215 0.75 -14.01 7.91
C LEU A 215 1.27 -13.07 6.84
N MET A 216 1.15 -11.74 7.01
CA MET A 216 1.50 -10.78 5.96
C MET A 216 3.02 -10.66 5.81
N LYS A 217 3.49 -10.83 4.57
CA LYS A 217 4.94 -10.80 4.22
C LYS A 217 5.42 -9.37 3.94
N ASP A 218 4.64 -8.62 3.17
CA ASP A 218 5.00 -7.30 2.69
C ASP A 218 4.20 -6.27 3.51
N GLN A 219 4.78 -5.75 4.60
CA GLN A 219 4.06 -4.99 5.62
C GLN A 219 4.13 -3.47 5.45
N PHE A 220 5.15 -2.94 4.78
CA PHE A 220 5.37 -1.51 4.59
C PHE A 220 5.09 -0.70 5.86
N ARG A 221 5.82 -1.00 6.95
CA ARG A 221 5.65 -0.39 8.28
C ARG A 221 6.02 1.09 8.25
N SER A 222 5.12 1.93 7.72
CA SER A 222 5.28 3.38 7.69
C SER A 222 5.28 3.98 9.09
N ASP A 223 4.50 3.42 10.01
CA ASP A 223 4.43 3.80 11.42
C ASP A 223 5.79 3.69 12.15
N GLU A 224 6.60 2.70 11.82
CA GLU A 224 7.93 2.50 12.41
C GLU A 224 9.03 3.34 11.74
N ARG A 225 8.78 3.82 10.53
CA ARG A 225 9.78 4.50 9.70
C ARG A 225 9.60 6.01 9.66
N ILE A 226 8.35 6.51 9.75
CA ILE A 226 8.04 7.93 9.51
C ILE A 226 8.75 8.88 10.49
N GLY A 227 8.99 8.46 11.73
CA GLY A 227 9.75 9.23 12.72
C GLY A 227 11.23 9.43 12.38
N LYS A 228 11.76 8.73 11.36
CA LYS A 228 13.12 8.93 10.82
C LYS A 228 13.17 9.92 9.65
N VAL A 229 12.03 10.26 9.08
CA VAL A 229 11.93 11.25 8.00
C VAL A 229 12.13 12.63 8.60
N THR A 230 13.17 13.34 8.17
CA THR A 230 13.53 14.68 8.68
C THR A 230 13.14 15.81 7.73
N ALA A 231 12.82 15.47 6.49
CA ALA A 231 12.38 16.44 5.49
C ALA A 231 10.96 16.96 5.80
N PRO A 232 10.65 18.21 5.41
CA PRO A 232 9.29 18.72 5.42
C PRO A 232 8.32 17.76 4.74
N LEU A 233 7.20 17.48 5.42
CA LEU A 233 6.22 16.47 5.02
C LEU A 233 4.86 17.09 4.75
N MET A 234 4.24 16.73 3.61
CA MET A 234 2.83 16.98 3.36
C MET A 234 2.09 15.65 3.21
N ILE A 235 1.00 15.50 3.95
CA ILE A 235 0.02 14.42 3.77
C ILE A 235 -1.22 14.97 3.09
N MET A 236 -1.70 14.30 2.06
CA MET A 236 -2.96 14.54 1.37
C MET A 236 -3.85 13.32 1.55
N HIS A 237 -5.11 13.52 2.04
CA HIS A 237 -6.00 12.38 2.27
C HIS A 237 -7.46 12.76 2.11
N GLY A 238 -8.21 11.90 1.41
CA GLY A 238 -9.66 12.01 1.29
C GLY A 238 -10.37 11.52 2.56
N VAL A 239 -11.29 12.33 3.09
CA VAL A 239 -12.04 11.95 4.30
C VAL A 239 -12.99 10.79 4.03
N LEU A 240 -13.45 10.64 2.78
CA LEU A 240 -14.34 9.55 2.36
C LEU A 240 -13.60 8.32 1.82
N ASP A 241 -12.28 8.25 2.01
CA ASP A 241 -11.45 7.12 1.59
C ASP A 241 -11.91 5.80 2.28
N ARG A 242 -12.37 4.85 1.46
CA ARG A 242 -12.83 3.53 1.91
C ARG A 242 -11.78 2.45 1.77
N THR A 243 -10.71 2.71 1.04
CA THR A 243 -9.59 1.79 0.81
C THR A 243 -8.57 1.90 1.93
N VAL A 244 -8.05 3.11 2.15
CA VAL A 244 -7.17 3.44 3.27
C VAL A 244 -7.90 4.46 4.15
N PRO A 245 -8.38 4.08 5.33
CA PRO A 245 -9.13 5.01 6.19
C PRO A 245 -8.33 6.27 6.51
N TYR A 246 -8.96 7.44 6.41
CA TYR A 246 -8.39 8.74 6.72
C TYR A 246 -7.65 8.76 8.08
N ALA A 247 -8.17 8.05 9.09
CA ALA A 247 -7.53 7.94 10.40
C ALA A 247 -6.10 7.34 10.36
N MET A 248 -5.76 6.56 9.33
CA MET A 248 -4.38 6.08 9.16
C MET A 248 -3.44 7.19 8.71
N GLY A 249 -3.90 8.08 7.83
CA GLY A 249 -3.15 9.29 7.45
C GLY A 249 -2.95 10.23 8.64
N GLU A 250 -3.97 10.40 9.50
CA GLU A 250 -3.83 11.16 10.76
C GLU A 250 -2.79 10.53 11.70
N GLN A 251 -2.78 9.22 11.84
CA GLN A 251 -1.78 8.53 12.66
C GLN A 251 -0.36 8.73 12.12
N ILE A 252 -0.14 8.63 10.81
CA ILE A 252 1.15 8.93 10.19
C ILE A 252 1.53 10.39 10.42
N PHE A 253 0.56 11.31 10.29
CA PHE A 253 0.80 12.71 10.58
C PHE A 253 1.27 12.92 12.02
N GLU A 254 0.61 12.31 13.01
CA GLU A 254 1.01 12.45 14.42
C GLU A 254 2.43 11.94 14.68
N LEU A 255 2.79 10.79 14.09
CA LEU A 255 4.10 10.15 14.25
C LEU A 255 5.25 10.86 13.52
N ALA A 256 4.93 11.67 12.50
CA ALA A 256 5.92 12.36 11.67
C ALA A 256 6.60 13.52 12.42
N ASN A 257 7.85 13.80 12.05
CA ASN A 257 8.60 14.97 12.53
C ASN A 257 8.02 16.28 11.95
N ARG A 258 8.33 17.40 12.57
CA ARG A 258 8.07 18.74 12.05
C ARG A 258 9.23 19.19 11.15
N PRO A 259 8.99 20.06 10.14
CA PRO A 259 7.68 20.62 9.75
C PRO A 259 6.81 19.60 8.99
N LYS A 260 5.51 19.60 9.28
CA LYS A 260 4.53 18.69 8.67
C LYS A 260 3.18 19.36 8.46
N HIS A 261 2.52 19.04 7.34
CA HIS A 261 1.19 19.53 6.96
C HIS A 261 0.27 18.38 6.60
N ILE A 262 -1.02 18.54 6.88
CA ILE A 262 -2.07 17.62 6.42
C ILE A 262 -3.14 18.38 5.68
N VAL A 263 -3.40 18.00 4.44
CA VAL A 263 -4.47 18.53 3.60
C VAL A 263 -5.60 17.50 3.57
N ARG A 264 -6.76 17.91 4.06
CA ARG A 264 -7.97 17.10 4.16
C ARG A 264 -8.90 17.43 3.01
N PHE A 265 -9.24 16.44 2.20
CA PHE A 265 -10.24 16.58 1.16
C PHE A 265 -11.57 16.03 1.65
N LEU A 266 -12.47 16.90 2.12
CA LEU A 266 -13.70 16.51 2.83
C LEU A 266 -14.60 15.58 1.99
N ASP A 267 -14.69 15.85 0.69
CA ASP A 267 -15.48 15.09 -0.26
C ASP A 267 -14.63 14.12 -1.11
N GLY A 268 -13.32 14.04 -0.85
CA GLY A 268 -12.38 13.19 -1.57
C GLY A 268 -12.41 11.73 -1.09
N GLY A 269 -12.28 10.83 -2.04
CA GLY A 269 -12.08 9.39 -1.84
C GLY A 269 -10.61 8.98 -1.88
N HIS A 270 -10.34 7.78 -2.43
CA HIS A 270 -8.99 7.23 -2.50
C HIS A 270 -8.19 7.67 -3.73
N GLU A 271 -8.85 7.83 -4.89
CA GLU A 271 -8.19 7.99 -6.20
C GLU A 271 -8.53 9.31 -6.89
N ASP A 272 -9.33 10.18 -6.28
CA ASP A 272 -9.93 11.34 -6.92
C ASP A 272 -9.41 12.69 -6.40
N LEU A 273 -8.32 12.72 -5.62
CA LEU A 273 -7.83 13.93 -4.95
C LEU A 273 -7.42 15.02 -5.93
N ASP A 274 -6.99 14.68 -7.15
CA ASP A 274 -6.68 15.66 -8.20
C ASP A 274 -7.89 16.47 -8.61
N SER A 275 -9.10 15.90 -8.59
CA SER A 275 -10.36 16.60 -8.86
C SER A 275 -10.80 17.53 -7.71
N HIS A 276 -10.21 17.35 -6.53
CA HIS A 276 -10.44 18.17 -5.33
C HIS A 276 -9.32 19.18 -5.06
N GLY A 277 -8.36 19.38 -5.99
CA GLY A 277 -7.32 20.40 -5.88
C GLY A 277 -6.01 19.91 -5.23
N ALA A 278 -5.72 18.61 -5.27
CA ALA A 278 -4.49 18.06 -4.73
C ALA A 278 -3.24 18.70 -5.36
N LEU A 279 -3.23 18.90 -6.68
CA LEU A 279 -2.07 19.50 -7.36
C LEU A 279 -1.85 20.97 -6.99
N ASP A 280 -2.89 21.71 -6.64
CA ASP A 280 -2.74 23.08 -6.13
C ASP A 280 -2.13 23.08 -4.72
N ALA A 281 -2.49 22.13 -3.88
CA ALA A 281 -1.85 21.93 -2.58
C ALA A 281 -0.35 21.55 -2.74
N VAL A 282 -0.04 20.67 -3.69
CA VAL A 282 1.35 20.30 -4.04
C VAL A 282 2.14 21.53 -4.51
N ALA A 283 1.59 22.33 -5.41
CA ALA A 283 2.26 23.54 -5.90
C ALA A 283 2.61 24.52 -4.77
N ARG A 284 1.67 24.76 -3.83
CA ARG A 284 1.90 25.60 -2.65
C ARG A 284 2.97 25.01 -1.72
N PHE A 285 2.92 23.71 -1.47
CA PHE A 285 3.92 23.05 -0.64
C PHE A 285 5.31 23.11 -1.27
N LEU A 286 5.43 22.92 -2.57
CA LEU A 286 6.70 23.03 -3.29
C LEU A 286 7.24 24.46 -3.33
N ALA A 287 6.36 25.48 -3.31
CA ALA A 287 6.73 26.89 -3.21
C ALA A 287 7.20 27.32 -1.79
N GLY A 288 6.94 26.49 -0.76
CA GLY A 288 7.24 26.82 0.64
C GLY A 288 6.11 27.60 1.33
N ASP A 289 4.94 27.71 0.71
CA ASP A 289 3.80 28.44 1.27
C ASP A 289 3.09 27.69 2.43
N LEU A 290 3.52 26.49 2.70
CA LEU A 290 2.99 25.60 3.74
C LEU A 290 4.08 25.13 4.72
N ASP A 291 5.22 25.81 4.80
CA ASP A 291 6.31 25.46 5.75
C ASP A 291 6.06 25.95 7.16
#